data_7b226b318b2d7ec81c6404f0dacc8370
#
_entry.id   7b226b318b2d7ec81c6404f0dacc8370
#
_cell.length_a   1.000
_cell.length_b   1.000
_cell.length_c   1.000
_cell.angle_alpha   90.00
_cell.angle_beta   90.00
_cell.angle_gamma   90.00
#
_symmetry.space_group_name_H-M   'P 1'
#
loop_
_entity.id
_entity.type
_entity.pdbx_description
1 polymer ?
#
loop_
_entity_poly.entity_id
_entity_poly.type
_entity_poly.pdbx_seq_one_letter_code
_entity_poly.pdbx_strand_id
1 'polypeptide(L)'
;MAESRTTRRTFLKRASTGAVVVAYGGASAKTVAAGVPKYRHKQLAGTLRILQWVHFVPSYDKWLDNEYIKQWGERNDTEVIIDHVNNAELPARAAAQVAAQTGHDLFQFLAPPASHEDNVIPLNDIVQEVTRKLGKMTDVAYKSTYNPRTKRYFGFADNYVPDPVNYRRDIWHDVGRAPNSWEDVRIAAPKLKAAGHPVGLGMSQELDSNMMGIALLQCYGGLIQNQEHRVSLNSKGTRDALNVMRDIYRNGMTPEVFAWTAASNNQAYNAGRLSMALNAISIPRVLEGPPWTTTPQNKELMEKTWIAPIPRGPARRLGLEHVMGVYVIWKFAKNKEAARKYLVDQQLSYREHFVRSKFYNFPPWTNAIPGGFKAIRALTAQDAHKPKGKYTVLTTIAEKYTTNPGHPGNSTPVMDEIYNTFLIPQMFAEVAQGKSTPAEAVSAFARKAQSIYRKWKNQKLV
;
A
#
# COMPACT_ATOMS: atom_id res chain seq x y z
N MET A 1 -8.98 5.73 -61.19
CA MET A 1 -9.49 4.96 -60.05
C MET A 1 -9.41 5.85 -58.82
N ALA A 2 -10.59 6.31 -58.34
CA ALA A 2 -10.68 7.30 -57.29
C ALA A 2 -10.83 6.57 -55.92
N GLU A 3 -9.87 6.72 -55.02
CA GLU A 3 -10.00 6.27 -53.62
C GLU A 3 -10.90 7.23 -52.84
N SER A 4 -12.00 6.70 -52.34
CA SER A 4 -12.96 7.44 -51.53
C SER A 4 -12.42 7.50 -50.07
N ARG A 5 -12.06 8.68 -49.62
CA ARG A 5 -11.76 8.98 -48.21
C ARG A 5 -13.06 8.98 -47.41
N THR A 6 -13.23 7.95 -46.57
CA THR A 6 -14.34 7.90 -45.60
C THR A 6 -14.00 8.82 -44.42
N THR A 7 -14.81 9.85 -44.19
CA THR A 7 -14.59 10.83 -43.10
C THR A 7 -15.02 10.26 -41.76
N ARG A 8 -14.32 10.70 -40.68
CA ARG A 8 -14.52 10.31 -39.25
C ARG A 8 -15.98 10.34 -38.78
N ARG A 9 -16.84 11.09 -39.39
CA ARG A 9 -18.27 11.18 -39.03
C ARG A 9 -19.10 9.94 -39.35
N THR A 10 -18.68 9.11 -40.28
CA THR A 10 -19.44 7.92 -40.72
C THR A 10 -19.15 6.69 -39.84
N PHE A 11 -18.00 6.65 -39.16
CA PHE A 11 -17.65 5.55 -38.29
C PHE A 11 -18.44 5.56 -36.97
N LEU A 12 -18.76 6.74 -36.44
CA LEU A 12 -19.46 6.89 -35.15
C LEU A 12 -20.98 6.59 -35.24
N LYS A 13 -21.55 6.47 -36.43
CA LYS A 13 -22.98 6.16 -36.61
C LYS A 13 -23.32 4.66 -36.74
N ARG A 14 -22.33 3.78 -36.78
CA ARG A 14 -22.55 2.33 -36.94
C ARG A 14 -22.31 1.48 -35.66
N ALA A 15 -21.98 2.09 -34.54
CA ALA A 15 -21.71 1.39 -33.28
C ALA A 15 -22.88 1.40 -32.27
N SER A 16 -24.11 1.76 -32.68
CA SER A 16 -25.26 1.85 -31.79
C SER A 16 -26.42 0.95 -32.22
N THR A 17 -26.23 -0.36 -32.32
CA THR A 17 -27.34 -1.32 -32.29
C THR A 17 -26.83 -2.71 -31.95
N GLY A 18 -27.07 -3.12 -30.71
CA GLY A 18 -26.78 -4.44 -30.21
C GLY A 18 -27.11 -4.60 -28.72
N ALA A 19 -28.34 -4.24 -28.32
CA ALA A 19 -28.84 -4.55 -26.98
C ALA A 19 -29.54 -5.92 -27.03
N VAL A 20 -28.99 -6.90 -26.31
CA VAL A 20 -29.70 -8.16 -26.02
C VAL A 20 -30.51 -7.92 -24.75
N VAL A 21 -31.82 -7.88 -24.89
CA VAL A 21 -32.80 -7.83 -23.79
C VAL A 21 -33.05 -9.25 -23.31
N VAL A 22 -32.71 -9.58 -22.09
CA VAL A 22 -33.24 -10.74 -21.39
C VAL A 22 -34.31 -10.23 -20.42
N ALA A 23 -35.54 -10.50 -20.71
CA ALA A 23 -36.68 -10.15 -19.87
C ALA A 23 -36.86 -11.19 -18.76
N TYR A 24 -36.87 -10.73 -17.49
CA TYR A 24 -37.52 -11.44 -16.39
C TYR A 24 -38.59 -10.54 -15.77
N GLY A 25 -39.78 -11.09 -15.63
CA GLY A 25 -41.00 -10.37 -15.36
C GLY A 25 -41.18 -9.88 -13.92
N GLY A 26 -41.90 -8.80 -13.83
CA GLY A 26 -42.94 -8.56 -12.82
C GLY A 26 -42.54 -7.95 -11.50
N ALA A 27 -42.64 -6.61 -11.37
CA ALA A 27 -43.35 -5.89 -10.30
C ALA A 27 -43.18 -4.38 -10.51
N SER A 28 -44.29 -3.65 -10.58
CA SER A 28 -44.33 -2.19 -10.77
C SER A 28 -43.80 -1.46 -9.53
N ALA A 29 -42.66 -0.79 -9.65
CA ALA A 29 -42.19 0.20 -8.70
C ALA A 29 -42.28 1.59 -9.36
N LYS A 30 -43.09 2.47 -8.82
CA LYS A 30 -43.16 3.88 -9.23
C LYS A 30 -41.82 4.56 -9.02
N THR A 31 -41.13 4.89 -10.09
CA THR A 31 -39.87 5.64 -10.10
C THR A 31 -40.19 7.11 -9.83
N VAL A 32 -39.80 7.59 -8.63
CA VAL A 32 -39.71 9.04 -8.39
C VAL A 32 -38.39 9.48 -9.04
N ALA A 33 -38.46 10.16 -10.15
CA ALA A 33 -37.32 10.76 -10.83
C ALA A 33 -36.89 12.00 -10.04
N ALA A 34 -36.02 11.81 -9.05
CA ALA A 34 -35.25 12.91 -8.46
C ALA A 34 -34.17 13.29 -9.49
N GLY A 35 -34.20 14.51 -10.01
CA GLY A 35 -33.26 15.02 -10.99
C GLY A 35 -31.81 14.98 -10.44
N VAL A 36 -31.04 14.03 -10.94
CA VAL A 36 -29.59 13.97 -10.71
C VAL A 36 -28.98 15.15 -11.48
N PRO A 37 -28.23 16.05 -10.84
CA PRO A 37 -27.51 17.09 -11.55
C PRO A 37 -26.60 16.40 -12.58
N LYS A 38 -26.84 16.62 -13.87
CA LYS A 38 -25.90 16.23 -14.92
C LYS A 38 -24.66 17.10 -14.75
N TYR A 39 -23.63 16.57 -14.10
CA TYR A 39 -22.30 17.17 -14.17
C TYR A 39 -21.90 17.18 -15.66
N ARG A 40 -21.97 18.35 -16.29
CA ARG A 40 -21.33 18.56 -17.59
C ARG A 40 -19.83 18.65 -17.31
N HIS A 41 -19.12 17.55 -17.51
CA HIS A 41 -17.67 17.63 -17.60
C HIS A 41 -17.34 18.63 -18.68
N LYS A 42 -16.58 19.69 -18.32
CA LYS A 42 -15.85 20.49 -19.30
C LYS A 42 -15.08 19.50 -20.16
N GLN A 43 -15.08 19.71 -21.47
CA GLN A 43 -14.22 18.94 -22.34
C GLN A 43 -12.80 19.06 -21.82
N LEU A 44 -12.21 17.95 -21.40
CA LEU A 44 -10.83 17.94 -20.97
C LEU A 44 -9.97 18.12 -22.20
N ALA A 45 -8.77 18.67 -22.03
CA ALA A 45 -7.80 18.87 -23.10
C ALA A 45 -6.40 19.02 -22.51
N GLY A 46 -5.41 18.90 -23.36
CA GLY A 46 -4.00 19.08 -22.98
C GLY A 46 -3.38 17.81 -22.40
N THR A 47 -2.37 18.00 -21.56
CA THR A 47 -1.56 16.91 -21.01
C THR A 47 -1.81 16.78 -19.51
N LEU A 48 -2.03 15.57 -19.04
CA LEU A 48 -2.01 15.17 -17.62
C LEU A 48 -0.66 14.52 -17.33
N ARG A 49 0.14 15.13 -16.44
CA ARG A 49 1.42 14.60 -16.00
C ARG A 49 1.31 13.96 -14.64
N ILE A 50 1.74 12.72 -14.54
CA ILE A 50 1.69 11.90 -13.35
C ILE A 50 3.10 11.46 -12.99
N LEU A 51 3.51 11.63 -11.72
CA LEU A 51 4.69 10.98 -11.18
C LEU A 51 4.26 9.87 -10.24
N GLN A 52 4.75 8.68 -10.49
CA GLN A 52 4.54 7.52 -9.64
C GLN A 52 5.80 6.66 -9.52
N TRP A 53 5.79 5.72 -8.59
CA TRP A 53 6.88 4.78 -8.40
C TRP A 53 6.86 3.65 -9.43
N VAL A 54 8.02 3.00 -9.63
CA VAL A 54 8.12 1.75 -10.40
C VAL A 54 7.51 0.63 -9.57
N HIS A 55 6.45 0.03 -10.06
CA HIS A 55 5.67 -0.96 -9.33
C HIS A 55 6.42 -2.29 -9.16
N PHE A 56 6.34 -2.91 -7.96
CA PHE A 56 6.97 -4.21 -7.67
C PHE A 56 6.33 -5.41 -8.41
N VAL A 57 5.24 -5.18 -9.14
CA VAL A 57 4.70 -6.12 -10.14
C VAL A 57 4.83 -5.47 -11.52
N PRO A 58 5.94 -5.67 -12.25
CA PRO A 58 6.25 -4.90 -13.46
C PRO A 58 5.24 -5.04 -14.59
N SER A 59 4.44 -6.10 -14.60
CA SER A 59 3.35 -6.27 -15.56
C SER A 59 2.21 -5.25 -15.35
N TYR A 60 2.10 -4.68 -14.16
CA TYR A 60 1.11 -3.64 -13.87
C TYR A 60 1.47 -2.32 -14.55
N ASP A 61 2.72 -1.86 -14.43
CA ASP A 61 3.18 -0.64 -15.12
C ASP A 61 3.07 -0.80 -16.63
N LYS A 62 3.47 -1.96 -17.18
CA LYS A 62 3.33 -2.23 -18.62
C LYS A 62 1.90 -2.12 -19.12
N TRP A 63 0.93 -2.64 -18.36
CA TRP A 63 -0.47 -2.52 -18.70
C TRP A 63 -0.96 -1.07 -18.53
N LEU A 64 -0.58 -0.42 -17.44
CA LEU A 64 -0.97 0.96 -17.17
C LEU A 64 -0.53 1.90 -18.29
N ASP A 65 0.76 1.83 -18.70
CA ASP A 65 1.37 2.71 -19.70
C ASP A 65 0.90 2.40 -21.13
N ASN A 66 0.73 1.13 -21.46
CA ASN A 66 0.48 0.74 -22.83
C ASN A 66 -0.99 0.57 -23.19
N GLU A 67 -1.85 0.35 -22.17
CA GLU A 67 -3.28 0.10 -22.39
C GLU A 67 -4.14 1.14 -21.66
N TYR A 68 -4.08 1.22 -20.33
CA TYR A 68 -5.04 1.98 -19.54
C TYR A 68 -4.98 3.49 -19.81
N ILE A 69 -3.81 4.12 -19.72
CA ILE A 69 -3.70 5.59 -19.89
C ILE A 69 -4.00 6.03 -21.32
N LYS A 70 -3.67 5.19 -22.32
CA LYS A 70 -3.98 5.48 -23.73
C LYS A 70 -5.49 5.48 -23.97
N GLN A 71 -6.17 4.43 -23.50
CA GLN A 71 -7.64 4.33 -23.60
C GLN A 71 -8.35 5.44 -22.82
N TRP A 72 -7.83 5.78 -21.62
CA TRP A 72 -8.38 6.88 -20.82
C TRP A 72 -8.18 8.22 -21.54
N GLY A 73 -7.00 8.46 -22.06
CA GLY A 73 -6.64 9.67 -22.80
C GLY A 73 -7.51 9.88 -24.04
N GLU A 74 -7.68 8.83 -24.85
CA GLU A 74 -8.56 8.86 -26.04
C GLU A 74 -10.01 9.19 -25.68
N ARG A 75 -10.55 8.59 -24.60
CA ARG A 75 -11.91 8.87 -24.16
C ARG A 75 -12.13 10.27 -23.62
N ASN A 76 -11.05 10.91 -23.11
CA ASN A 76 -11.13 12.19 -22.43
C ASN A 76 -10.43 13.34 -23.18
N ASP A 77 -9.99 13.12 -24.42
CA ASP A 77 -9.27 14.10 -25.24
C ASP A 77 -8.07 14.74 -24.50
N THR A 78 -7.34 13.87 -23.78
CA THR A 78 -6.23 14.27 -22.89
C THR A 78 -5.05 13.35 -23.09
N GLU A 79 -3.87 13.90 -23.39
CA GLU A 79 -2.62 13.12 -23.34
C GLU A 79 -2.27 12.81 -21.89
N VAL A 80 -1.92 11.55 -21.58
CA VAL A 80 -1.46 11.16 -20.24
C VAL A 80 -0.01 10.70 -20.31
N ILE A 81 0.84 11.29 -19.47
CA ILE A 81 2.25 10.95 -19.35
C ILE A 81 2.51 10.54 -17.90
N ILE A 82 3.08 9.33 -17.72
CA ILE A 82 3.51 8.85 -16.41
C ILE A 82 5.04 8.79 -16.38
N ASP A 83 5.63 9.49 -15.42
CA ASP A 83 7.03 9.37 -15.09
C ASP A 83 7.20 8.42 -13.90
N HIS A 84 7.85 7.27 -14.13
CA HIS A 84 8.13 6.28 -13.12
C HIS A 84 9.49 6.53 -12.47
N VAL A 85 9.52 6.55 -11.12
CA VAL A 85 10.75 6.75 -10.35
C VAL A 85 10.93 5.65 -9.30
N ASN A 86 12.15 5.45 -8.83
CA ASN A 86 12.39 4.56 -7.71
C ASN A 86 11.66 5.11 -6.46
N ASN A 87 11.05 4.20 -5.67
CA ASN A 87 10.31 4.58 -4.46
C ASN A 87 11.13 5.43 -3.48
N ALA A 88 12.42 5.19 -3.35
CA ALA A 88 13.31 5.96 -2.48
C ALA A 88 13.50 7.42 -2.93
N GLU A 89 13.21 7.74 -4.20
CA GLU A 89 13.32 9.10 -4.73
C GLU A 89 12.08 9.98 -4.43
N LEU A 90 10.94 9.37 -4.13
CA LEU A 90 9.67 10.10 -4.00
C LEU A 90 9.74 11.28 -3.02
N PRO A 91 10.29 11.16 -1.80
CA PRO A 91 10.35 12.30 -0.88
C PRO A 91 11.18 13.47 -1.41
N ALA A 92 12.32 13.20 -2.04
CA ALA A 92 13.18 14.23 -2.61
C ALA A 92 12.54 14.91 -3.83
N ARG A 93 11.87 14.11 -4.69
CA ARG A 93 11.12 14.62 -5.85
C ARG A 93 9.96 15.52 -5.42
N ALA A 94 9.20 15.12 -4.39
CA ALA A 94 8.12 15.94 -3.83
C ALA A 94 8.64 17.27 -3.29
N ALA A 95 9.70 17.24 -2.47
CA ALA A 95 10.31 18.44 -1.93
C ALA A 95 10.82 19.40 -3.03
N ALA A 96 11.45 18.87 -4.09
CA ALA A 96 11.94 19.66 -5.21
C ALA A 96 10.78 20.33 -5.98
N GLN A 97 9.68 19.60 -6.26
CA GLN A 97 8.53 20.18 -6.97
C GLN A 97 7.81 21.24 -6.14
N VAL A 98 7.67 21.03 -4.84
CA VAL A 98 7.11 22.02 -3.91
C VAL A 98 7.98 23.26 -3.85
N ALA A 99 9.30 23.13 -3.75
CA ALA A 99 10.22 24.27 -3.73
C ALA A 99 10.19 25.06 -5.04
N ALA A 100 10.12 24.37 -6.18
CA ALA A 100 10.09 25.00 -7.51
C ALA A 100 8.69 25.53 -7.90
N GLN A 101 7.63 25.19 -7.17
CA GLN A 101 6.22 25.48 -7.52
C GLN A 101 5.84 25.04 -8.94
N THR A 102 6.43 23.93 -9.40
CA THR A 102 6.19 23.35 -10.73
C THR A 102 6.51 21.86 -10.73
N GLY A 103 5.92 21.13 -11.65
CA GLY A 103 6.13 19.67 -11.79
C GLY A 103 4.93 18.95 -12.38
N HIS A 104 4.60 17.81 -11.81
CA HIS A 104 3.49 16.97 -12.23
C HIS A 104 2.15 17.48 -11.70
N ASP A 105 1.07 17.10 -12.36
CA ASP A 105 -0.29 17.41 -11.90
C ASP A 105 -0.72 16.47 -10.77
N LEU A 106 -0.41 15.17 -10.94
CA LEU A 106 -0.59 14.13 -9.94
C LEU A 106 0.77 13.63 -9.45
N PHE A 107 0.89 13.43 -8.14
CA PHE A 107 2.06 12.84 -7.51
C PHE A 107 1.62 11.73 -6.57
N GLN A 108 2.17 10.50 -6.75
CA GLN A 108 1.87 9.36 -5.91
C GLN A 108 2.90 9.20 -4.79
N PHE A 109 2.40 9.11 -3.57
CA PHE A 109 3.17 8.69 -2.40
C PHE A 109 2.86 7.24 -2.03
N LEU A 110 3.77 6.59 -1.30
CA LEU A 110 3.62 5.21 -0.81
C LEU A 110 3.32 5.11 0.68
N ALA A 111 3.20 6.26 1.33
CA ALA A 111 2.74 6.43 2.69
C ALA A 111 1.92 7.72 2.76
N PRO A 112 1.07 7.92 3.78
CA PRO A 112 0.22 9.09 3.90
C PRO A 112 1.01 10.41 3.94
N PRO A 113 0.92 11.30 2.92
CA PRO A 113 1.73 12.50 2.80
C PRO A 113 1.11 13.70 3.55
N ALA A 114 0.75 13.51 4.82
CA ALA A 114 0.01 14.50 5.60
C ALA A 114 0.80 15.81 5.83
N SER A 115 2.14 15.77 5.79
CA SER A 115 3.01 16.96 5.88
C SER A 115 2.89 17.89 4.68
N HIS A 116 2.35 17.43 3.57
CA HIS A 116 2.15 18.20 2.35
C HIS A 116 0.77 18.86 2.25
N GLU A 117 -0.08 18.77 3.29
CA GLU A 117 -1.47 19.26 3.24
C GLU A 117 -1.57 20.73 2.74
N ASP A 118 -0.63 21.60 3.16
CA ASP A 118 -0.61 23.00 2.74
C ASP A 118 -0.15 23.21 1.29
N ASN A 119 0.41 22.21 0.63
CA ASN A 119 0.90 22.28 -0.74
C ASN A 119 -0.07 21.70 -1.79
N VAL A 120 -1.13 21.03 -1.32
CA VAL A 120 -2.07 20.31 -2.17
C VAL A 120 -3.46 20.95 -2.13
N ILE A 121 -4.27 20.67 -3.15
CA ILE A 121 -5.69 21.05 -3.11
C ILE A 121 -6.49 20.02 -2.31
N PRO A 122 -7.54 20.42 -1.58
CA PRO A 122 -8.42 19.47 -0.91
C PRO A 122 -9.22 18.65 -1.93
N LEU A 123 -9.38 17.35 -1.66
CA LEU A 123 -10.01 16.39 -2.56
C LEU A 123 -11.36 15.88 -2.03
N ASN A 124 -12.00 16.63 -1.13
CA ASN A 124 -13.27 16.28 -0.49
C ASN A 124 -14.37 15.97 -1.50
N ASP A 125 -14.46 16.75 -2.56
CA ASP A 125 -15.46 16.64 -3.63
C ASP A 125 -15.38 15.30 -4.37
N ILE A 126 -14.19 14.93 -4.86
CA ILE A 126 -14.01 13.66 -5.59
C ILE A 126 -14.08 12.44 -4.67
N VAL A 127 -13.60 12.54 -3.43
CA VAL A 127 -13.77 11.47 -2.44
C VAL A 127 -15.25 11.23 -2.14
N GLN A 128 -16.05 12.30 -1.96
CA GLN A 128 -17.50 12.18 -1.79
C GLN A 128 -18.19 11.61 -3.03
N GLU A 129 -17.76 12.00 -4.23
CA GLU A 129 -18.28 11.46 -5.48
C GLU A 129 -18.08 9.95 -5.57
N VAL A 130 -16.84 9.49 -5.36
CA VAL A 130 -16.51 8.06 -5.39
C VAL A 130 -17.23 7.31 -4.26
N THR A 131 -17.31 7.88 -3.07
CA THR A 131 -18.03 7.27 -1.93
C THR A 131 -19.52 7.08 -2.22
N ARG A 132 -20.19 8.02 -2.92
CA ARG A 132 -21.58 7.84 -3.35
C ARG A 132 -21.74 6.69 -4.34
N LYS A 133 -20.75 6.45 -5.19
CA LYS A 133 -20.80 5.43 -6.26
C LYS A 133 -20.37 4.04 -5.77
N LEU A 134 -19.34 3.99 -4.91
CA LEU A 134 -18.66 2.74 -4.53
C LEU A 134 -18.85 2.36 -3.04
N GLY A 135 -19.64 3.14 -2.30
CA GLY A 135 -19.87 2.90 -0.90
C GLY A 135 -18.75 3.44 0.00
N LYS A 136 -18.68 2.94 1.22
CA LYS A 136 -17.77 3.45 2.26
C LYS A 136 -16.30 3.17 1.93
N MET A 137 -15.42 4.11 2.25
CA MET A 137 -13.98 3.85 2.29
C MET A 137 -13.63 2.84 3.38
N THR A 138 -12.58 2.08 3.18
CA THR A 138 -11.96 1.27 4.22
C THR A 138 -11.38 2.18 5.32
N ASP A 139 -11.30 1.68 6.54
CA ASP A 139 -10.77 2.46 7.67
C ASP A 139 -9.30 2.88 7.44
N VAL A 140 -8.50 1.98 6.88
CA VAL A 140 -7.11 2.26 6.51
C VAL A 140 -7.01 3.41 5.51
N ALA A 141 -7.80 3.41 4.45
CA ALA A 141 -7.76 4.46 3.43
C ALA A 141 -8.27 5.81 3.96
N TYR A 142 -9.36 5.81 4.72
CA TYR A 142 -9.88 7.01 5.36
C TYR A 142 -8.86 7.64 6.30
N LYS A 143 -8.29 6.86 7.22
CA LYS A 143 -7.32 7.35 8.20
C LYS A 143 -5.98 7.77 7.60
N SER A 144 -5.67 7.28 6.42
CA SER A 144 -4.44 7.62 5.70
C SER A 144 -4.54 8.91 4.88
N THR A 145 -5.75 9.41 4.59
CA THR A 145 -5.91 10.52 3.64
C THR A 145 -6.70 11.71 4.16
N TYR A 146 -7.32 11.58 5.34
CA TYR A 146 -8.18 12.60 5.93
C TYR A 146 -7.57 13.22 7.19
N ASN A 147 -7.52 14.54 7.25
CA ASN A 147 -7.18 15.27 8.46
C ASN A 147 -8.46 15.71 9.20
N PRO A 148 -8.75 15.12 10.39
CA PRO A 148 -9.98 15.43 11.12
C PRO A 148 -10.00 16.86 11.70
N ARG A 149 -8.83 17.50 11.89
CA ARG A 149 -8.74 18.87 12.40
C ARG A 149 -9.14 19.88 11.33
N THR A 150 -8.57 19.77 10.13
CA THR A 150 -8.87 20.68 9.00
C THR A 150 -10.12 20.29 8.24
N LYS A 151 -10.62 19.07 8.48
CA LYS A 151 -11.74 18.43 7.76
C LYS A 151 -11.49 18.31 6.25
N ARG A 152 -10.23 18.04 5.87
CA ARG A 152 -9.80 17.93 4.48
C ARG A 152 -9.26 16.54 4.17
N TYR A 153 -9.58 16.08 2.97
CA TYR A 153 -8.82 15.01 2.35
C TYR A 153 -7.61 15.66 1.66
N PHE A 154 -6.42 15.50 2.26
CA PHE A 154 -5.16 16.00 1.70
C PHE A 154 -4.62 15.14 0.57
N GLY A 155 -5.14 13.94 0.41
CA GLY A 155 -4.78 13.02 -0.64
C GLY A 155 -5.96 12.14 -1.04
N PHE A 156 -5.81 11.46 -2.17
CA PHE A 156 -6.77 10.50 -2.70
C PHE A 156 -6.18 9.10 -2.59
N ALA A 157 -6.86 8.22 -1.88
CA ALA A 157 -6.44 6.84 -1.75
C ALA A 157 -6.53 6.12 -3.11
N ASP A 158 -5.39 5.75 -3.65
CA ASP A 158 -5.30 4.94 -4.86
C ASP A 158 -5.53 3.46 -4.56
N ASN A 159 -4.72 2.94 -3.67
CA ASN A 159 -4.74 1.56 -3.20
C ASN A 159 -4.17 1.47 -1.78
N TYR A 160 -4.36 0.32 -1.16
CA TYR A 160 -3.53 -0.11 -0.03
C TYR A 160 -3.06 -1.55 -0.24
N VAL A 161 -1.92 -1.88 0.31
CA VAL A 161 -1.32 -3.21 0.14
C VAL A 161 -1.26 -3.88 1.51
N PRO A 162 -1.91 -5.04 1.70
CA PRO A 162 -1.74 -5.80 2.93
C PRO A 162 -0.32 -6.35 3.04
N ASP A 163 0.21 -6.43 4.28
CA ASP A 163 1.56 -6.87 4.57
C ASP A 163 1.57 -8.26 5.23
N PRO A 164 1.62 -9.35 4.44
CA PRO A 164 1.70 -10.71 4.96
C PRO A 164 3.11 -11.10 5.36
N VAL A 165 3.22 -12.20 6.08
CA VAL A 165 4.45 -12.99 6.17
C VAL A 165 4.54 -13.89 4.95
N ASN A 166 5.67 -13.80 4.23
CA ASN A 166 6.09 -14.78 3.24
C ASN A 166 7.05 -15.76 3.91
N TYR A 167 6.79 -17.07 3.84
CA TYR A 167 7.62 -18.04 4.55
C TYR A 167 7.77 -19.37 3.81
N ARG A 168 8.87 -20.05 4.06
CA ARG A 168 9.19 -21.40 3.60
C ARG A 168 8.47 -22.43 4.47
N ARG A 169 7.32 -22.89 3.99
CA ARG A 169 6.47 -23.82 4.75
C ARG A 169 7.21 -25.11 5.14
N ASP A 170 8.05 -25.63 4.26
CA ASP A 170 8.85 -26.83 4.50
C ASP A 170 9.82 -26.64 5.68
N ILE A 171 10.67 -25.60 5.63
CA ILE A 171 11.66 -25.31 6.68
C ILE A 171 11.00 -25.04 8.02
N TRP A 172 9.88 -24.32 8.03
CA TRP A 172 9.11 -24.08 9.25
C TRP A 172 8.45 -25.36 9.81
N HIS A 173 8.00 -26.25 8.94
CA HIS A 173 7.49 -27.57 9.34
C HIS A 173 8.58 -28.42 9.99
N ASP A 174 9.81 -28.41 9.43
CA ASP A 174 10.94 -29.19 9.93
C ASP A 174 11.39 -28.77 11.34
N VAL A 175 11.19 -27.51 11.70
CA VAL A 175 11.43 -27.03 13.08
C VAL A 175 10.20 -27.19 13.99
N GLY A 176 9.13 -27.84 13.51
CA GLY A 176 7.91 -28.15 14.25
C GLY A 176 7.03 -26.94 14.58
N ARG A 177 7.10 -25.86 13.76
CA ARG A 177 6.34 -24.63 13.99
C ARG A 177 5.85 -23.98 12.69
N ALA A 178 5.05 -22.92 12.86
CA ALA A 178 4.68 -21.98 11.81
C ALA A 178 4.75 -20.54 12.38
N PRO A 179 4.88 -19.48 11.59
CA PRO A 179 4.99 -18.09 12.06
C PRO A 179 3.63 -17.52 12.50
N ASN A 180 2.94 -18.19 13.43
CA ASN A 180 1.60 -17.82 13.91
C ASN A 180 1.65 -16.71 14.95
N SER A 181 2.69 -16.66 15.77
CA SER A 181 2.92 -15.64 16.77
C SER A 181 4.38 -15.18 16.76
N TRP A 182 4.64 -13.98 17.26
CA TRP A 182 6.00 -13.48 17.43
C TRP A 182 6.82 -14.34 18.39
N GLU A 183 6.15 -15.01 19.33
CA GLU A 183 6.78 -16.01 20.20
C GLU A 183 7.21 -17.25 19.42
N ASP A 184 6.37 -17.74 18.48
CA ASP A 184 6.78 -18.84 17.58
C ASP A 184 7.99 -18.46 16.75
N VAL A 185 8.05 -17.21 16.25
CA VAL A 185 9.20 -16.69 15.50
C VAL A 185 10.44 -16.68 16.40
N ARG A 186 10.33 -16.15 17.62
CA ARG A 186 11.44 -16.07 18.59
C ARG A 186 12.01 -17.45 18.92
N ILE A 187 11.15 -18.45 19.15
CA ILE A 187 11.57 -19.80 19.48
C ILE A 187 12.15 -20.54 18.27
N ALA A 188 11.60 -20.35 17.07
CA ALA A 188 12.07 -21.00 15.84
C ALA A 188 13.38 -20.40 15.30
N ALA A 189 13.57 -19.10 15.48
CA ALA A 189 14.65 -18.33 14.88
C ALA A 189 16.06 -18.93 15.02
N PRO A 190 16.50 -19.41 16.19
CA PRO A 190 17.83 -20.04 16.30
C PRO A 190 17.95 -21.35 15.48
N LYS A 191 16.91 -22.16 15.43
CA LYS A 191 16.90 -23.41 14.67
C LYS A 191 16.89 -23.12 13.15
N LEU A 192 16.09 -22.15 12.71
CA LEU A 192 16.04 -21.71 11.31
C LEU A 192 17.40 -21.19 10.84
N LYS A 193 18.05 -20.37 11.67
CA LYS A 193 19.41 -19.85 11.37
C LYS A 193 20.44 -20.97 11.32
N ALA A 194 20.41 -21.90 12.26
CA ALA A 194 21.31 -23.07 12.28
C ALA A 194 21.12 -23.98 11.04
N ALA A 195 19.91 -24.04 10.50
CA ALA A 195 19.62 -24.74 9.24
C ALA A 195 20.05 -23.93 7.98
N GLY A 196 20.68 -22.77 8.13
CA GLY A 196 21.13 -21.92 7.02
C GLY A 196 20.06 -20.98 6.45
N HIS A 197 18.88 -20.88 7.08
CA HIS A 197 17.76 -20.07 6.64
C HIS A 197 17.29 -19.09 7.72
N PRO A 198 18.06 -18.03 8.00
CA PRO A 198 17.71 -17.04 9.02
C PRO A 198 16.36 -16.38 8.74
N VAL A 199 15.80 -15.77 9.78
CA VAL A 199 14.64 -14.89 9.67
C VAL A 199 15.06 -13.57 9.02
N GLY A 200 14.29 -13.06 8.07
CA GLY A 200 14.56 -11.83 7.33
C GLY A 200 13.58 -10.72 7.70
N LEU A 201 13.96 -9.86 8.65
CA LEU A 201 13.21 -8.68 9.05
C LEU A 201 14.12 -7.45 8.97
N GLY A 202 13.77 -6.45 8.14
CA GLY A 202 14.58 -5.25 7.95
C GLY A 202 14.65 -4.38 9.20
N MET A 203 15.83 -3.80 9.48
CA MET A 203 16.03 -2.78 10.51
C MET A 203 16.97 -1.68 9.99
N SER A 204 16.80 -1.29 8.74
CA SER A 204 17.51 -0.18 8.09
C SER A 204 16.58 1.02 7.85
N GLN A 205 17.07 2.03 7.15
CA GLN A 205 16.24 3.18 6.78
C GLN A 205 15.56 2.93 5.43
N GLU A 206 14.60 2.01 5.44
CA GLU A 206 13.82 1.64 4.26
C GLU A 206 12.37 1.26 4.65
N LEU A 207 11.49 1.10 3.66
CA LEU A 207 10.05 0.97 3.88
C LEU A 207 9.66 -0.23 4.74
N ASP A 208 10.16 -1.43 4.41
CA ASP A 208 9.77 -2.67 5.09
C ASP A 208 10.17 -2.66 6.57
N SER A 209 11.25 -1.95 6.90
CA SER A 209 11.69 -1.75 8.29
C SER A 209 10.69 -0.91 9.10
N ASN A 210 10.05 0.11 8.48
CA ASN A 210 8.96 0.84 9.10
C ASN A 210 7.76 -0.07 9.37
N MET A 211 7.35 -0.85 8.36
CA MET A 211 6.20 -1.74 8.45
C MET A 211 6.41 -2.78 9.54
N MET A 212 7.54 -3.45 9.53
CA MET A 212 7.92 -4.43 10.55
C MET A 212 7.91 -3.81 11.95
N GLY A 213 8.61 -2.69 12.15
CA GLY A 213 8.75 -2.06 13.46
C GLY A 213 7.40 -1.57 14.02
N ILE A 214 6.61 -0.86 13.23
CA ILE A 214 5.29 -0.35 13.65
C ILE A 214 4.32 -1.49 13.92
N ALA A 215 4.29 -2.50 13.07
CA ALA A 215 3.43 -3.66 13.25
C ALA A 215 3.78 -4.44 14.53
N LEU A 216 5.08 -4.64 14.79
CA LEU A 216 5.53 -5.32 16.01
C LEU A 216 5.17 -4.52 17.27
N LEU A 217 5.35 -3.19 17.26
CA LEU A 217 4.88 -2.32 18.35
C LEU A 217 3.40 -2.55 18.63
N GLN A 218 2.55 -2.48 17.59
CA GLN A 218 1.11 -2.64 17.71
C GLN A 218 0.72 -4.03 18.24
N CYS A 219 1.40 -5.09 17.80
CA CYS A 219 1.17 -6.45 18.27
C CYS A 219 1.45 -6.62 19.77
N TYR A 220 2.38 -5.83 20.32
CA TYR A 220 2.73 -5.79 21.75
C TYR A 220 1.98 -4.71 22.53
N GLY A 221 1.06 -3.97 21.92
CA GLY A 221 0.30 -2.90 22.57
C GLY A 221 1.06 -1.57 22.68
N GLY A 222 2.22 -1.46 22.06
CA GLY A 222 2.92 -0.19 21.86
C GLY A 222 2.27 0.60 20.74
N LEU A 223 2.27 1.94 20.88
CA LEU A 223 1.70 2.86 19.90
C LEU A 223 2.63 4.06 19.75
N ILE A 224 2.74 4.60 18.52
CA ILE A 224 3.49 5.83 18.30
C ILE A 224 2.67 7.03 18.78
N GLN A 225 1.38 7.04 18.45
CA GLN A 225 0.39 8.02 18.93
C GLN A 225 -0.85 7.31 19.46
N ASN A 226 -1.61 8.01 20.30
CA ASN A 226 -2.93 7.56 20.77
C ASN A 226 -4.06 8.06 19.84
N GLN A 227 -5.32 7.79 20.23
CA GLN A 227 -6.51 8.20 19.45
C GLN A 227 -6.62 9.72 19.31
N GLU A 228 -6.10 10.48 20.28
CA GLU A 228 -6.09 11.96 20.30
C GLU A 228 -4.84 12.53 19.59
N HIS A 229 -4.14 11.72 18.80
CA HIS A 229 -2.93 12.08 18.05
C HIS A 229 -1.76 12.56 18.92
N ARG A 230 -1.73 12.22 20.21
CA ARG A 230 -0.62 12.54 21.12
C ARG A 230 0.41 11.42 21.10
N VAL A 231 1.69 11.76 21.18
CA VAL A 231 2.78 10.77 21.25
C VAL A 231 2.59 9.82 22.44
N SER A 232 2.61 8.52 22.17
CA SER A 232 2.37 7.44 23.13
C SER A 232 3.45 6.34 23.09
N LEU A 233 4.63 6.66 22.54
CA LEU A 233 5.68 5.69 22.27
C LEU A 233 6.29 5.10 23.56
N ASN A 234 6.35 5.89 24.66
CA ASN A 234 6.94 5.42 25.93
C ASN A 234 5.95 4.54 26.68
N SER A 235 5.93 3.27 26.37
CA SER A 235 5.03 2.29 26.99
C SER A 235 5.75 0.96 27.30
N LYS A 236 5.12 0.14 28.16
CA LYS A 236 5.58 -1.23 28.40
C LYS A 236 5.55 -2.04 27.10
N GLY A 237 4.47 -1.92 26.30
CA GLY A 237 4.34 -2.64 25.03
C GLY A 237 5.47 -2.32 24.04
N THR A 238 5.91 -1.07 23.98
CA THR A 238 7.06 -0.68 23.15
C THR A 238 8.34 -1.36 23.63
N ARG A 239 8.60 -1.37 24.94
CA ARG A 239 9.78 -2.05 25.49
C ARG A 239 9.76 -3.56 25.25
N ASP A 240 8.60 -4.19 25.40
CA ASP A 240 8.43 -5.63 25.15
C ASP A 240 8.66 -5.99 23.68
N ALA A 241 8.16 -5.16 22.74
CA ALA A 241 8.42 -5.34 21.32
C ALA A 241 9.92 -5.24 20.97
N LEU A 242 10.62 -4.28 21.56
CA LEU A 242 12.06 -4.13 21.37
C LEU A 242 12.84 -5.32 21.93
N ASN A 243 12.45 -5.84 23.10
CA ASN A 243 13.08 -7.02 23.69
C ASN A 243 12.93 -8.25 22.79
N VAL A 244 11.72 -8.50 22.29
CA VAL A 244 11.47 -9.66 21.43
C VAL A 244 12.21 -9.56 20.10
N MET A 245 12.26 -8.39 19.50
CA MET A 245 13.03 -8.19 18.26
C MET A 245 14.52 -8.36 18.48
N ARG A 246 15.06 -7.82 19.58
CA ARG A 246 16.47 -8.05 19.96
C ARG A 246 16.79 -9.54 20.08
N ASP A 247 15.91 -10.31 20.72
CA ASP A 247 16.11 -11.74 20.89
C ASP A 247 16.04 -12.49 19.55
N ILE A 248 15.07 -12.14 18.68
CA ILE A 248 14.96 -12.70 17.32
C ILE A 248 16.21 -12.37 16.51
N TYR A 249 16.67 -11.11 16.54
CA TYR A 249 17.87 -10.70 15.80
C TYR A 249 19.10 -11.47 16.25
N ARG A 250 19.40 -11.44 17.54
CA ARG A 250 20.64 -12.06 18.08
C ARG A 250 20.73 -13.54 17.77
N ASN A 251 19.62 -14.23 17.87
CA ASN A 251 19.59 -15.68 17.75
C ASN A 251 19.22 -16.20 16.34
N GLY A 252 18.54 -15.40 15.53
CA GLY A 252 17.91 -15.90 14.30
C GLY A 252 18.11 -15.08 13.05
N MET A 253 18.79 -13.93 13.10
CA MET A 253 19.00 -13.06 11.92
C MET A 253 20.49 -12.85 11.64
N THR A 254 20.80 -12.14 10.57
CA THR A 254 22.15 -11.77 10.14
C THR A 254 22.31 -10.24 10.14
N PRO A 255 23.55 -9.70 10.30
CA PRO A 255 23.78 -8.25 10.38
C PRO A 255 23.38 -7.47 9.11
N GLU A 256 23.26 -8.14 7.96
CA GLU A 256 22.90 -7.48 6.69
C GLU A 256 21.57 -6.72 6.75
N VAL A 257 20.65 -7.09 7.67
CA VAL A 257 19.34 -6.44 7.84
C VAL A 257 19.43 -4.96 8.20
N PHE A 258 20.56 -4.48 8.69
CA PHE A 258 20.79 -3.05 8.98
C PHE A 258 21.23 -2.24 7.77
N ALA A 259 21.51 -2.89 6.65
CA ALA A 259 21.93 -2.26 5.39
C ALA A 259 20.96 -2.57 4.24
N TRP A 260 19.82 -3.18 4.52
CA TRP A 260 18.83 -3.53 3.50
C TRP A 260 18.21 -2.29 2.84
N THR A 261 17.89 -2.44 1.56
CA THR A 261 17.01 -1.56 0.80
C THR A 261 15.65 -2.23 0.64
N ALA A 262 14.65 -1.55 0.12
CA ALA A 262 13.31 -2.10 -0.12
C ALA A 262 13.27 -3.35 -1.05
N ALA A 263 14.35 -3.63 -1.77
CA ALA A 263 14.46 -4.84 -2.61
C ALA A 263 15.23 -5.98 -1.93
N SER A 264 15.93 -5.73 -0.82
CA SER A 264 16.91 -6.69 -0.26
C SER A 264 16.25 -7.94 0.30
N ASN A 265 15.13 -7.81 0.99
CA ASN A 265 14.37 -8.95 1.51
C ASN A 265 13.81 -9.85 0.39
N ASN A 266 13.30 -9.25 -0.70
CA ASN A 266 12.88 -9.97 -1.90
C ASN A 266 14.05 -10.76 -2.51
N GLN A 267 15.18 -10.10 -2.70
CA GLN A 267 16.39 -10.74 -3.27
C GLN A 267 16.89 -11.88 -2.39
N ALA A 268 16.98 -11.65 -1.09
CA ALA A 268 17.46 -12.66 -0.15
C ALA A 268 16.48 -13.86 -0.05
N TYR A 269 15.17 -13.61 -0.03
CA TYR A 269 14.17 -14.68 -0.01
C TYR A 269 14.15 -15.46 -1.32
N ASN A 270 14.13 -14.76 -2.45
CA ASN A 270 14.09 -15.39 -3.78
C ASN A 270 15.39 -16.14 -4.14
N ALA A 271 16.50 -15.81 -3.48
CA ALA A 271 17.73 -16.59 -3.51
C ALA A 271 17.69 -17.82 -2.58
N GLY A 272 16.56 -18.10 -1.91
CA GLY A 272 16.40 -19.23 -0.98
C GLY A 272 17.12 -19.07 0.36
N ARG A 273 17.66 -17.89 0.67
CA ARG A 273 18.49 -17.66 1.87
C ARG A 273 17.68 -17.42 3.14
N LEU A 274 16.39 -17.07 3.05
CA LEU A 274 15.56 -16.76 4.21
C LEU A 274 14.48 -17.82 4.46
N SER A 275 14.15 -18.05 5.71
CA SER A 275 13.01 -18.86 6.12
C SER A 275 11.69 -18.10 6.09
N MET A 276 11.73 -16.78 6.34
CA MET A 276 10.58 -15.88 6.24
C MET A 276 11.03 -14.43 6.00
N ALA A 277 10.12 -13.65 5.44
CA ALA A 277 10.19 -12.20 5.37
C ALA A 277 8.80 -11.60 5.60
N LEU A 278 8.71 -10.46 6.28
CA LEU A 278 7.52 -9.63 6.31
C LEU A 278 7.60 -8.70 5.10
N ASN A 279 6.68 -8.86 4.16
CA ASN A 279 6.66 -8.13 2.91
C ASN A 279 5.32 -8.38 2.19
N ALA A 280 4.94 -7.49 1.29
CA ALA A 280 3.84 -7.73 0.39
C ALA A 280 4.07 -8.99 -0.48
N ILE A 281 3.15 -9.25 -1.40
CA ILE A 281 3.22 -10.42 -2.27
C ILE A 281 4.18 -10.27 -3.46
N SER A 282 4.99 -9.21 -3.50
CA SER A 282 6.04 -9.06 -4.52
C SER A 282 7.01 -10.25 -4.53
N ILE A 283 7.35 -10.80 -3.37
CA ILE A 283 8.19 -12.00 -3.24
C ILE A 283 7.66 -13.16 -4.09
N PRO A 284 6.46 -13.73 -3.81
CA PRO A 284 5.96 -14.84 -4.61
C PRO A 284 5.60 -14.42 -6.05
N ARG A 285 5.19 -13.18 -6.30
CA ARG A 285 4.86 -12.73 -7.67
C ARG A 285 6.07 -12.69 -8.60
N VAL A 286 7.25 -12.38 -8.08
CA VAL A 286 8.51 -12.49 -8.85
C VAL A 286 8.82 -13.94 -9.17
N LEU A 287 8.69 -14.86 -8.21
CA LEU A 287 8.93 -16.30 -8.41
C LEU A 287 7.97 -16.95 -9.44
N GLU A 288 6.83 -16.33 -9.70
CA GLU A 288 5.81 -16.81 -10.65
C GLU A 288 6.01 -16.38 -12.10
N GLY A 289 7.00 -15.52 -12.37
CA GLY A 289 7.29 -14.99 -13.70
C GLY A 289 8.69 -15.34 -14.21
N PRO A 290 8.92 -15.22 -15.52
CA PRO A 290 10.28 -15.32 -16.09
C PRO A 290 11.20 -14.24 -15.51
N PRO A 291 12.49 -14.51 -15.30
CA PRO A 291 13.20 -15.77 -15.59
C PRO A 291 13.07 -16.84 -14.48
N TRP A 292 12.38 -16.54 -13.36
CA TRP A 292 12.35 -17.38 -12.15
C TRP A 292 11.67 -18.73 -12.35
N THR A 293 10.71 -18.83 -13.27
CA THR A 293 10.03 -20.10 -13.59
C THR A 293 10.87 -21.05 -14.46
N THR A 294 12.08 -20.69 -14.83
CA THR A 294 12.89 -21.45 -15.78
C THR A 294 13.72 -22.58 -15.16
N THR A 295 14.05 -22.48 -13.86
CA THR A 295 14.84 -23.49 -13.17
C THR A 295 14.00 -24.38 -12.24
N PRO A 296 14.36 -25.67 -12.03
CA PRO A 296 13.70 -26.53 -11.08
C PRO A 296 13.70 -25.97 -9.63
N GLN A 297 14.85 -25.42 -9.21
CA GLN A 297 15.03 -24.84 -7.88
C GLN A 297 14.06 -23.68 -7.60
N ASN A 298 13.88 -22.80 -8.59
CA ASN A 298 12.96 -21.67 -8.45
C ASN A 298 11.50 -22.13 -8.43
N LYS A 299 11.14 -23.16 -9.20
CA LYS A 299 9.80 -23.78 -9.13
C LYS A 299 9.54 -24.39 -7.76
N GLU A 300 10.51 -25.08 -7.22
CA GLU A 300 10.44 -25.68 -5.88
C GLU A 300 10.30 -24.58 -4.82
N LEU A 301 11.10 -23.51 -4.88
CA LEU A 301 10.99 -22.40 -3.96
C LEU A 301 9.60 -21.75 -4.01
N MET A 302 9.06 -21.54 -5.22
CA MET A 302 7.70 -21.02 -5.40
C MET A 302 6.64 -21.90 -4.75
N GLU A 303 6.71 -23.22 -4.95
CA GLU A 303 5.73 -24.17 -4.41
C GLU A 303 5.82 -24.29 -2.88
N LYS A 304 6.99 -24.09 -2.29
CA LYS A 304 7.23 -24.12 -0.84
C LYS A 304 6.98 -22.77 -0.17
N THR A 305 6.82 -21.70 -0.95
CA THR A 305 6.51 -20.36 -0.44
C THR A 305 5.02 -20.20 -0.14
N TRP A 306 4.72 -19.91 1.13
CA TRP A 306 3.37 -19.60 1.60
C TRP A 306 3.28 -18.20 2.15
N ILE A 307 2.05 -17.70 2.24
CA ILE A 307 1.72 -16.43 2.88
C ILE A 307 0.83 -16.69 4.10
N ALA A 308 1.10 -15.96 5.18
CA ALA A 308 0.31 -15.99 6.41
C ALA A 308 0.04 -14.55 6.89
N PRO A 309 -0.99 -14.35 7.73
CA PRO A 309 -1.12 -13.09 8.44
C PRO A 309 0.11 -12.81 9.28
N ILE A 310 0.38 -11.52 9.55
CA ILE A 310 1.41 -11.13 10.49
C ILE A 310 1.33 -11.95 11.79
N PRO A 311 2.47 -12.33 12.41
CA PRO A 311 2.45 -13.10 13.65
C PRO A 311 1.69 -12.35 14.75
N ARG A 312 0.87 -13.08 15.52
CA ARG A 312 0.15 -12.48 16.65
C ARG A 312 1.10 -12.12 17.77
N GLY A 313 0.95 -10.95 18.35
CA GLY A 313 1.54 -10.59 19.63
C GLY A 313 0.58 -10.84 20.81
N PRO A 314 1.04 -10.58 22.03
CA PRO A 314 0.24 -10.79 23.24
C PRO A 314 -0.99 -9.87 23.32
N ALA A 315 -0.90 -8.66 22.76
CA ALA A 315 -2.01 -7.71 22.77
C ALA A 315 -2.97 -7.95 21.61
N ARG A 316 -2.47 -8.19 20.42
CA ARG A 316 -3.29 -8.33 19.21
C ARG A 316 -2.52 -8.91 18.02
N ARG A 317 -3.23 -9.13 16.91
CA ARG A 317 -2.65 -9.34 15.58
C ARG A 317 -3.01 -8.14 14.74
N LEU A 318 -2.02 -7.32 14.37
CA LEU A 318 -2.24 -6.14 13.56
C LEU A 318 -0.96 -5.82 12.77
N GLY A 319 -1.10 -5.64 11.48
CA GLY A 319 -0.06 -5.22 10.56
C GLY A 319 -0.26 -3.79 10.10
N LEU A 320 0.77 -3.22 9.54
CA LEU A 320 0.68 -1.97 8.80
C LEU A 320 0.30 -2.28 7.34
N GLU A 321 -0.28 -1.31 6.61
CA GLU A 321 -0.27 -1.38 5.16
C GLU A 321 1.19 -1.39 4.66
N HIS A 322 1.50 -2.31 3.74
CA HIS A 322 2.83 -2.37 3.13
C HIS A 322 3.09 -1.12 2.27
N VAL A 323 2.10 -0.73 1.50
CA VAL A 323 2.04 0.53 0.75
C VAL A 323 0.65 1.11 0.93
N MET A 324 0.59 2.41 1.13
CA MET A 324 -0.61 3.20 0.96
C MET A 324 -0.38 4.12 -0.23
N GLY A 325 -0.85 3.72 -1.38
CA GLY A 325 -0.84 4.55 -2.58
C GLY A 325 -1.75 5.76 -2.39
N VAL A 326 -1.16 6.93 -2.30
CA VAL A 326 -1.90 8.19 -2.13
C VAL A 326 -1.50 9.16 -3.21
N TYR A 327 -2.43 9.51 -4.09
CA TYR A 327 -2.24 10.61 -5.01
C TYR A 327 -2.56 11.95 -4.36
N VAL A 328 -1.74 12.93 -4.65
CA VAL A 328 -2.04 14.34 -4.38
C VAL A 328 -2.12 15.12 -5.68
N ILE A 329 -2.91 16.21 -5.67
CA ILE A 329 -2.93 17.21 -6.73
C ILE A 329 -2.28 18.46 -6.13
N TRP A 330 -1.15 18.86 -6.69
CA TRP A 330 -0.45 20.04 -6.21
C TRP A 330 -1.25 21.33 -6.46
N LYS A 331 -1.09 22.35 -5.60
CA LYS A 331 -1.69 23.66 -5.82
C LYS A 331 -1.22 24.30 -7.14
N PHE A 332 0.02 24.03 -7.54
CA PHE A 332 0.63 24.49 -8.78
C PHE A 332 0.32 23.62 -10.02
N ALA A 333 -0.41 22.50 -9.86
CA ALA A 333 -0.79 21.63 -10.98
C ALA A 333 -1.50 22.41 -12.09
N LYS A 334 -1.16 22.12 -13.33
CA LYS A 334 -1.69 22.83 -14.51
C LYS A 334 -3.02 22.28 -14.98
N ASN A 335 -3.19 20.94 -14.88
CA ASN A 335 -4.40 20.25 -15.37
C ASN A 335 -5.15 19.54 -14.21
N LYS A 336 -5.63 20.34 -13.24
CA LYS A 336 -6.34 19.83 -12.05
C LYS A 336 -7.65 19.08 -12.37
N GLU A 337 -8.35 19.48 -13.43
CA GLU A 337 -9.61 18.86 -13.81
C GLU A 337 -9.39 17.47 -14.40
N ALA A 338 -8.40 17.30 -15.28
CA ALA A 338 -8.01 15.98 -15.78
C ALA A 338 -7.50 15.08 -14.64
N ALA A 339 -6.72 15.65 -13.71
CA ALA A 339 -6.23 14.93 -12.54
C ALA A 339 -7.38 14.40 -11.66
N ARG A 340 -8.38 15.24 -11.35
CA ARG A 340 -9.58 14.83 -10.59
C ARG A 340 -10.36 13.73 -11.29
N LYS A 341 -10.62 13.91 -12.58
CA LYS A 341 -11.36 12.93 -13.35
C LYS A 341 -10.62 11.60 -13.48
N TYR A 342 -9.31 11.64 -13.70
CA TYR A 342 -8.48 10.44 -13.76
C TYR A 342 -8.62 9.61 -12.48
N LEU A 343 -8.50 10.24 -11.31
CA LEU A 343 -8.61 9.57 -10.01
C LEU A 343 -10.00 8.94 -9.80
N VAL A 344 -11.06 9.65 -10.18
CA VAL A 344 -12.43 9.12 -10.08
C VAL A 344 -12.62 7.92 -11.01
N ASP A 345 -12.24 8.05 -12.28
CA ASP A 345 -12.41 6.99 -13.27
C ASP A 345 -11.59 5.73 -12.95
N GLN A 346 -10.38 5.91 -12.41
CA GLN A 346 -9.54 4.83 -11.94
C GLN A 346 -10.26 3.99 -10.87
N GLN A 347 -10.87 4.63 -9.88
CA GLN A 347 -11.60 3.90 -8.84
C GLN A 347 -12.87 3.22 -9.37
N LEU A 348 -13.53 3.81 -10.37
CA LEU A 348 -14.72 3.20 -11.00
C LEU A 348 -14.37 1.95 -11.85
N SER A 349 -13.12 1.81 -12.28
CA SER A 349 -12.59 0.64 -13.01
C SER A 349 -11.71 -0.28 -12.15
N TYR A 350 -11.78 -0.17 -10.83
CA TYR A 350 -10.78 -0.73 -9.91
C TYR A 350 -10.60 -2.24 -9.97
N ARG A 351 -11.64 -2.99 -10.37
CA ARG A 351 -11.53 -4.44 -10.56
C ARG A 351 -10.38 -4.80 -11.52
N GLU A 352 -10.19 -4.01 -12.56
CA GLU A 352 -9.12 -4.23 -13.52
C GLU A 352 -7.75 -3.94 -12.88
N HIS A 353 -7.59 -2.83 -12.18
CA HIS A 353 -6.36 -2.49 -11.44
C HIS A 353 -5.98 -3.59 -10.44
N PHE A 354 -6.94 -4.14 -9.70
CA PHE A 354 -6.72 -5.23 -8.75
C PHE A 354 -6.20 -6.50 -9.44
N VAL A 355 -6.82 -6.90 -10.54
CA VAL A 355 -6.44 -8.12 -11.29
C VAL A 355 -5.10 -7.92 -12.02
N ARG A 356 -4.88 -6.78 -12.66
CA ARG A 356 -3.65 -6.47 -13.40
C ARG A 356 -2.44 -6.29 -12.48
N SER A 357 -2.64 -5.81 -11.25
CA SER A 357 -1.59 -5.82 -10.21
C SER A 357 -1.38 -7.21 -9.59
N LYS A 358 -2.03 -8.26 -10.10
CA LYS A 358 -2.00 -9.62 -9.56
C LYS A 358 -2.34 -9.67 -8.07
N PHE A 359 -3.39 -8.92 -7.67
CA PHE A 359 -3.88 -8.79 -6.30
C PHE A 359 -2.93 -8.07 -5.33
N TYR A 360 -1.99 -7.29 -5.86
CA TYR A 360 -1.10 -6.47 -5.05
C TYR A 360 -1.86 -5.26 -4.48
N ASN A 361 -2.56 -4.50 -5.33
CA ASN A 361 -3.25 -3.26 -5.01
C ASN A 361 -4.68 -3.52 -4.54
N PHE A 362 -4.95 -3.48 -3.24
CA PHE A 362 -6.30 -3.62 -2.69
C PHE A 362 -7.11 -2.32 -2.81
N PRO A 363 -8.43 -2.43 -3.05
CA PRO A 363 -9.28 -1.27 -3.27
C PRO A 363 -9.54 -0.47 -1.99
N PRO A 364 -9.41 0.88 -2.03
CA PRO A 364 -9.71 1.74 -0.89
C PRO A 364 -11.21 1.84 -0.54
N TRP A 365 -12.10 1.63 -1.50
CA TRP A 365 -13.55 1.63 -1.29
C TRP A 365 -14.11 0.22 -1.25
N THR A 366 -15.04 -0.02 -0.32
CA THR A 366 -15.55 -1.36 -0.02
C THR A 366 -16.20 -2.07 -1.21
N ASN A 367 -16.81 -1.33 -2.14
CA ASN A 367 -17.47 -1.85 -3.33
C ASN A 367 -16.80 -1.43 -4.65
N ALA A 368 -15.56 -0.99 -4.63
CA ALA A 368 -14.80 -0.73 -5.86
C ALA A 368 -14.67 -2.00 -6.74
N ILE A 369 -14.73 -3.16 -6.09
CA ILE A 369 -15.01 -4.44 -6.74
C ILE A 369 -16.40 -4.86 -6.28
N PRO A 370 -17.41 -4.94 -7.18
CA PRO A 370 -18.76 -5.31 -6.81
C PRO A 370 -18.81 -6.62 -6.02
N GLY A 371 -19.46 -6.61 -4.85
CA GLY A 371 -19.47 -7.72 -3.91
C GLY A 371 -18.36 -7.67 -2.85
N GLY A 372 -17.50 -6.64 -2.87
CA GLY A 372 -16.54 -6.32 -1.81
C GLY A 372 -15.56 -7.45 -1.51
N PHE A 373 -15.20 -7.63 -0.25
CA PHE A 373 -14.24 -8.65 0.18
C PHE A 373 -14.64 -10.08 -0.17
N LYS A 374 -15.95 -10.38 -0.32
CA LYS A 374 -16.41 -11.69 -0.80
C LYS A 374 -15.98 -11.94 -2.26
N ALA A 375 -16.15 -10.95 -3.13
CA ALA A 375 -15.71 -11.02 -4.53
C ALA A 375 -14.17 -11.06 -4.63
N ILE A 376 -13.45 -10.26 -3.84
CA ILE A 376 -11.98 -10.29 -3.77
C ILE A 376 -11.49 -11.70 -3.37
N ARG A 377 -12.11 -12.32 -2.37
CA ARG A 377 -11.78 -13.69 -1.95
C ARG A 377 -12.00 -14.70 -3.08
N ALA A 378 -13.08 -14.58 -3.83
CA ALA A 378 -13.35 -15.44 -4.98
C ALA A 378 -12.31 -15.27 -6.09
N LEU A 379 -11.90 -14.03 -6.39
CA LEU A 379 -10.83 -13.75 -7.35
C LEU A 379 -9.48 -14.33 -6.92
N THR A 380 -9.09 -14.12 -5.66
CA THR A 380 -7.81 -14.64 -5.14
C THR A 380 -7.77 -16.15 -5.05
N ALA A 381 -8.92 -16.82 -4.86
CA ALA A 381 -9.04 -18.28 -4.86
C ALA A 381 -8.87 -18.90 -6.27
N GLN A 382 -9.11 -18.12 -7.33
CA GLN A 382 -8.95 -18.56 -8.71
C GLN A 382 -7.51 -18.43 -9.23
N ASP A 383 -6.58 -17.91 -8.43
CA ASP A 383 -5.17 -17.82 -8.83
C ASP A 383 -4.62 -19.19 -9.23
N ALA A 384 -4.03 -19.26 -10.41
CA ALA A 384 -3.55 -20.50 -10.98
C ALA A 384 -2.20 -20.97 -10.40
N HIS A 385 -1.45 -20.07 -9.75
CA HIS A 385 -0.11 -20.38 -9.26
C HIS A 385 -0.15 -21.29 -8.01
N LYS A 386 0.82 -22.16 -7.94
CA LYS A 386 1.00 -23.05 -6.79
C LYS A 386 1.71 -22.35 -5.63
N PRO A 387 1.46 -22.75 -4.39
CA PRO A 387 0.36 -23.63 -3.97
C PRO A 387 -1.01 -22.97 -4.19
N LYS A 388 -1.97 -23.76 -4.65
CA LYS A 388 -3.32 -23.22 -4.88
C LYS A 388 -3.93 -22.64 -3.62
N GLY A 389 -4.61 -21.52 -3.74
CA GLY A 389 -5.31 -20.85 -2.66
C GLY A 389 -4.42 -20.03 -1.71
N LYS A 390 -3.10 -19.98 -1.91
CA LYS A 390 -2.18 -19.21 -1.04
C LYS A 390 -2.56 -17.73 -0.91
N TYR A 391 -3.10 -17.12 -1.97
CA TYR A 391 -3.51 -15.72 -1.97
C TYR A 391 -4.86 -15.43 -1.31
N THR A 392 -5.66 -16.46 -1.02
CA THR A 392 -6.98 -16.27 -0.39
C THR A 392 -6.88 -15.59 0.97
N VAL A 393 -5.80 -15.82 1.70
CA VAL A 393 -5.55 -15.23 3.01
C VAL A 393 -5.39 -13.71 2.97
N LEU A 394 -4.98 -13.14 1.82
CA LEU A 394 -4.82 -11.69 1.65
C LEU A 394 -6.10 -10.92 1.95
N THR A 395 -7.26 -11.51 1.59
CA THR A 395 -8.56 -10.88 1.90
C THR A 395 -8.77 -10.71 3.39
N THR A 396 -8.40 -11.72 4.18
CA THR A 396 -8.50 -11.66 5.65
C THR A 396 -7.49 -10.67 6.24
N ILE A 397 -6.27 -10.62 5.69
CA ILE A 397 -5.24 -9.67 6.13
C ILE A 397 -5.70 -8.25 5.85
N ALA A 398 -6.16 -7.97 4.62
CA ALA A 398 -6.63 -6.65 4.20
C ALA A 398 -7.82 -6.16 5.03
N GLU A 399 -8.79 -7.05 5.31
CA GLU A 399 -10.02 -6.71 6.02
C GLU A 399 -9.83 -6.54 7.53
N LYS A 400 -8.99 -7.41 8.16
CA LYS A 400 -8.97 -7.56 9.61
C LYS A 400 -7.67 -7.15 10.28
N TYR A 401 -6.56 -7.19 9.55
CA TYR A 401 -5.23 -7.06 10.15
C TYR A 401 -4.38 -5.96 9.54
N THR A 402 -4.93 -5.14 8.63
CA THR A 402 -4.20 -4.02 8.02
C THR A 402 -4.67 -2.70 8.60
N THR A 403 -3.72 -1.86 8.98
CA THR A 403 -3.98 -0.53 9.54
C THR A 403 -3.01 0.52 8.98
N ASN A 404 -3.28 1.79 9.27
CA ASN A 404 -2.46 2.93 8.86
C ASN A 404 -1.32 3.23 9.85
N PRO A 405 -0.28 3.99 9.48
CA PRO A 405 0.83 4.34 10.38
C PRO A 405 0.40 5.09 11.63
N GLY A 406 -0.68 5.86 11.55
CA GLY A 406 -1.23 6.65 12.65
C GLY A 406 -2.14 5.89 13.61
N HIS A 407 -2.33 4.58 13.43
CA HIS A 407 -3.22 3.78 14.27
C HIS A 407 -2.98 4.01 15.79
N PRO A 408 -4.06 4.18 16.59
CA PRO A 408 -5.49 4.08 16.28
C PRO A 408 -6.13 5.32 15.63
N GLY A 409 -5.42 6.45 15.60
CA GLY A 409 -5.85 7.70 14.97
C GLY A 409 -5.55 7.77 13.47
N ASN A 410 -5.81 8.95 12.89
CA ASN A 410 -5.47 9.25 11.51
C ASN A 410 -3.96 9.46 11.34
N SER A 411 -3.48 9.31 10.12
CA SER A 411 -2.13 9.72 9.75
C SER A 411 -2.04 11.25 9.78
N THR A 412 -1.12 11.77 10.58
CA THR A 412 -0.90 13.19 10.79
C THR A 412 0.45 13.60 10.22
N PRO A 413 0.74 14.90 10.05
CA PRO A 413 2.08 15.35 9.69
C PRO A 413 3.18 14.86 10.65
N VAL A 414 2.84 14.63 11.92
CA VAL A 414 3.76 14.01 12.90
C VAL A 414 4.11 12.58 12.49
N MET A 415 3.10 11.81 12.11
CA MET A 415 3.31 10.41 11.68
C MET A 415 4.05 10.33 10.36
N ASP A 416 3.76 11.23 9.42
CA ASP A 416 4.45 11.35 8.15
C ASP A 416 5.96 11.64 8.37
N GLU A 417 6.31 12.61 9.22
CA GLU A 417 7.71 12.90 9.53
C GLU A 417 8.40 11.77 10.29
N ILE A 418 7.74 11.12 11.27
CA ILE A 418 8.27 9.95 11.97
C ILE A 418 8.54 8.80 11.00
N TYR A 419 7.64 8.57 10.05
CA TYR A 419 7.76 7.52 9.04
C TYR A 419 8.92 7.80 8.08
N ASN A 420 8.96 8.99 7.48
CA ASN A 420 9.98 9.35 6.48
C ASN A 420 11.38 9.60 7.07
N THR A 421 11.49 9.85 8.37
CA THR A 421 12.78 9.90 9.07
C THR A 421 13.22 8.55 9.62
N PHE A 422 12.44 7.49 9.40
CA PHE A 422 12.72 6.13 9.87
C PHE A 422 12.98 6.05 11.38
N LEU A 423 12.25 6.84 12.16
CA LEU A 423 12.46 6.94 13.60
C LEU A 423 12.29 5.59 14.31
N ILE A 424 11.30 4.81 13.90
CA ILE A 424 11.00 3.50 14.51
C ILE A 424 12.03 2.43 14.13
N PRO A 425 12.41 2.23 12.87
CA PRO A 425 13.51 1.33 12.51
C PRO A 425 14.82 1.62 13.25
N GLN A 426 15.18 2.91 13.37
CA GLN A 426 16.38 3.31 14.12
C GLN A 426 16.32 2.87 15.57
N MET A 427 15.17 3.03 16.23
CA MET A 427 14.98 2.59 17.62
C MET A 427 15.17 1.08 17.77
N PHE A 428 14.60 0.28 16.85
CA PHE A 428 14.78 -1.16 16.83
C PHE A 428 16.23 -1.57 16.57
N ALA A 429 16.88 -0.91 15.61
CA ALA A 429 18.27 -1.17 15.26
C ALA A 429 19.23 -0.89 16.43
N GLU A 430 19.07 0.23 17.14
CA GLU A 430 19.91 0.56 18.32
C GLU A 430 19.83 -0.52 19.40
N VAL A 431 18.61 -1.00 19.71
CA VAL A 431 18.40 -2.04 20.72
C VAL A 431 18.91 -3.41 20.24
N ALA A 432 18.64 -3.78 19.00
CA ALA A 432 19.09 -5.05 18.43
C ALA A 432 20.61 -5.17 18.42
N GLN A 433 21.30 -4.08 18.06
CA GLN A 433 22.77 -3.98 18.07
C GLN A 433 23.38 -3.86 19.47
N GLY A 434 22.56 -3.67 20.51
CA GLY A 434 23.03 -3.51 21.90
C GLY A 434 23.63 -2.13 22.21
N LYS A 435 23.34 -1.11 21.36
CA LYS A 435 23.79 0.27 21.56
C LYS A 435 23.05 0.97 22.70
N SER A 436 21.81 0.54 22.99
CA SER A 436 21.00 1.02 24.10
C SER A 436 20.12 -0.09 24.65
N THR A 437 19.72 0.04 25.89
CA THR A 437 18.67 -0.81 26.48
C THR A 437 17.30 -0.40 25.91
N PRO A 438 16.29 -1.29 25.93
CA PRO A 438 14.94 -0.92 25.51
C PRO A 438 14.37 0.30 26.26
N ALA A 439 14.67 0.46 27.56
CA ALA A 439 14.18 1.59 28.34
C ALA A 439 14.82 2.92 27.92
N GLU A 440 16.13 2.93 27.70
CA GLU A 440 16.87 4.10 27.20
C GLU A 440 16.42 4.48 25.79
N ALA A 441 16.34 3.52 24.88
CA ALA A 441 15.87 3.75 23.52
C ALA A 441 14.47 4.35 23.49
N VAL A 442 13.50 3.71 24.18
CA VAL A 442 12.12 4.21 24.24
C VAL A 442 12.07 5.65 24.77
N SER A 443 12.81 5.96 25.84
CA SER A 443 12.87 7.32 26.39
C SER A 443 13.45 8.32 25.39
N ALA A 444 14.55 7.98 24.72
CA ALA A 444 15.22 8.85 23.76
C ALA A 444 14.34 9.11 22.52
N PHE A 445 13.78 8.05 21.94
CA PHE A 445 12.96 8.15 20.73
C PHE A 445 11.58 8.77 20.99
N ALA A 446 11.00 8.58 22.19
CA ALA A 446 9.78 9.30 22.59
C ALA A 446 10.02 10.81 22.71
N ARG A 447 11.20 11.26 23.20
CA ARG A 447 11.55 12.70 23.19
C ARG A 447 11.70 13.25 21.76
N LYS A 448 12.32 12.48 20.84
CA LYS A 448 12.41 12.87 19.42
C LYS A 448 11.00 13.00 18.80
N ALA A 449 10.15 11.99 19.01
CA ALA A 449 8.75 12.04 18.53
C ALA A 449 7.97 13.21 19.14
N GLN A 450 8.17 13.54 20.42
CA GLN A 450 7.55 14.69 21.08
C GLN A 450 8.05 16.02 20.52
N SER A 451 9.31 16.11 20.07
CA SER A 451 9.84 17.31 19.40
C SER A 451 9.15 17.51 18.03
N ILE A 452 9.02 16.43 17.25
CA ILE A 452 8.27 16.45 15.98
C ILE A 452 6.82 16.87 16.22
N TYR A 453 6.16 16.32 17.24
CA TYR A 453 4.78 16.70 17.60
C TYR A 453 4.66 18.19 17.90
N ARG A 454 5.56 18.78 18.71
CA ARG A 454 5.56 20.21 19.03
C ARG A 454 5.74 21.08 17.79
N LYS A 455 6.63 20.70 16.86
CA LYS A 455 6.83 21.38 15.58
C LYS A 455 5.51 21.51 14.81
N TRP A 456 4.82 20.38 14.57
CA TRP A 456 3.59 20.36 13.78
C TRP A 456 2.37 20.96 14.51
N LYS A 457 2.33 20.88 15.83
CA LYS A 457 1.33 21.55 16.65
C LYS A 457 1.40 23.09 16.48
N ASN A 458 2.61 23.64 16.42
CA ASN A 458 2.82 25.07 16.20
C ASN A 458 2.32 25.51 14.81
N GLN A 459 2.33 24.63 13.84
CA GLN A 459 1.76 24.84 12.49
C GLN A 459 0.24 24.63 12.41
N LYS A 460 -0.42 24.24 13.50
CA LYS A 460 -1.86 24.00 13.59
C LYS A 460 -2.38 22.86 12.67
N LEU A 461 -1.55 21.88 12.33
CA LEU A 461 -1.92 20.73 11.51
C LEU A 461 -2.19 19.45 12.33
N VAL A 462 -1.95 19.51 13.64
CA VAL A 462 -2.23 18.45 14.62
C VAL A 462 -2.84 19.01 15.90
#